data_76f70664557f1c1e2d7c59dc712a0a27
#
_entry.id   76f70664557f1c1e2d7c59dc712a0a27
#
_cell.length_a   1.000
_cell.length_b   1.000
_cell.length_c   1.000
_cell.angle_alpha   90.00
_cell.angle_beta   90.00
_cell.angle_gamma   90.00
#
_symmetry.space_group_name_H-M   'P 1'
#
loop_
_entity.id
_entity.type
_entity.pdbx_description
1 polymer ?
#
loop_
_entity_poly.entity_id
_entity_poly.type
_entity_poly.pdbx_seq_one_letter_code
_entity_poly.pdbx_strand_id
1 'polypeptide(L)'
;MDDGFQNPSVVKDLSLLVVDGGFGFGNGRMIPAGPLREPVAPALGRTGALVVIGEDEAGIANRPDVLTAGLPVLKAGVEPGPEAKGLKGSPVIAFAGIGSPEKFFDTLRRIGCDVVAVHAFPDHGPYSAGDIRGLKTEAGKRKAALVTTEKDFQRLPENERDSIRVLTITLQWVDEASLDAVLRPLFDD
;
A
#
# COMPACT_ATOMS: atom_id res chain seq x y z
N MET A 1 -6.64 -11.76 8.17
CA MET A 1 -5.58 -11.25 9.08
C MET A 1 -4.52 -10.59 8.23
N ASP A 2 -4.23 -9.34 8.48
CA ASP A 2 -3.14 -8.59 7.86
C ASP A 2 -1.82 -8.84 8.61
N ASP A 3 -0.69 -8.88 7.88
CA ASP A 3 0.67 -9.22 8.38
C ASP A 3 0.73 -10.52 9.22
N GLY A 4 -0.17 -11.44 8.93
CA GLY A 4 -0.32 -12.70 9.67
C GLY A 4 0.43 -13.89 9.09
N PHE A 5 1.17 -13.71 7.98
CA PHE A 5 1.76 -14.82 7.22
C PHE A 5 2.68 -15.69 8.08
N GLN A 6 3.48 -15.09 8.95
CA GLN A 6 4.44 -15.78 9.82
C GLN A 6 3.88 -16.12 11.22
N ASN A 7 2.62 -15.79 11.48
CA ASN A 7 2.01 -16.10 12.79
C ASN A 7 1.64 -17.58 12.88
N PRO A 8 2.26 -18.39 13.77
CA PRO A 8 1.97 -19.80 13.91
C PRO A 8 0.75 -20.11 14.78
N SER A 9 0.19 -19.11 15.49
CA SER A 9 -0.89 -19.31 16.46
C SER A 9 -2.27 -19.48 15.84
N VAL A 10 -2.40 -19.27 14.53
CA VAL A 10 -3.65 -19.35 13.78
C VAL A 10 -3.50 -20.32 12.63
N VAL A 11 -4.40 -21.29 12.54
CA VAL A 11 -4.55 -22.13 11.33
C VAL A 11 -5.06 -21.25 10.20
N LYS A 12 -4.45 -21.37 9.05
CA LYS A 12 -4.79 -20.56 7.87
C LYS A 12 -5.29 -21.49 6.76
N ASP A 13 -6.52 -21.28 6.32
CA ASP A 13 -7.10 -22.02 5.21
C ASP A 13 -6.49 -21.59 3.87
N LEU A 14 -6.13 -20.29 3.77
CA LEU A 14 -5.44 -19.72 2.63
C LEU A 14 -4.44 -18.66 3.10
N SER A 15 -3.25 -18.67 2.51
CA SER A 15 -2.24 -17.61 2.70
C SER A 15 -1.97 -16.93 1.37
N LEU A 16 -2.19 -15.64 1.30
CA LEU A 16 -1.81 -14.80 0.17
C LEU A 16 -0.50 -14.08 0.48
N LEU A 17 0.50 -14.25 -0.37
CA LEU A 17 1.76 -13.51 -0.28
C LEU A 17 1.67 -12.29 -1.20
N VAL A 18 1.65 -11.10 -0.60
CA VAL A 18 1.51 -9.84 -1.32
C VAL A 18 2.88 -9.23 -1.56
N VAL A 19 3.16 -8.88 -2.81
CA VAL A 19 4.45 -8.32 -3.25
C VAL A 19 4.19 -7.05 -4.06
N ASP A 20 4.95 -6.02 -3.77
CA ASP A 20 4.99 -4.81 -4.58
C ASP A 20 5.73 -5.09 -5.89
N GLY A 21 5.06 -4.86 -7.03
CA GLY A 21 5.60 -5.22 -8.35
C GLY A 21 6.87 -4.47 -8.75
N GLY A 22 7.06 -3.24 -8.25
CA GLY A 22 8.27 -2.45 -8.50
C GLY A 22 9.44 -2.83 -7.60
N PHE A 23 9.16 -3.20 -6.35
CA PHE A 23 10.20 -3.55 -5.36
C PHE A 23 10.53 -5.04 -5.32
N GLY A 24 9.54 -5.89 -5.53
CA GLY A 24 9.68 -7.34 -5.48
C GLY A 24 10.12 -7.83 -4.10
N PHE A 25 11.05 -8.77 -4.10
CA PHE A 25 11.69 -9.29 -2.89
C PHE A 25 12.97 -8.51 -2.50
N GLY A 26 13.14 -7.28 -3.03
CA GLY A 26 14.31 -6.46 -2.80
C GLY A 26 15.59 -7.15 -3.26
N ASN A 27 16.64 -7.13 -2.43
CA ASN A 27 17.90 -7.83 -2.73
C ASN A 27 17.86 -9.35 -2.43
N GLY A 28 16.70 -9.91 -2.07
CA GLY A 28 16.51 -11.34 -1.74
C GLY A 28 17.16 -11.80 -0.44
N ARG A 29 17.67 -10.88 0.40
CA ARG A 29 18.33 -11.20 1.66
C ARG A 29 17.41 -10.95 2.85
N MET A 30 17.66 -11.70 3.92
CA MET A 30 16.96 -11.52 5.18
C MET A 30 17.54 -10.36 6.00
N ILE A 31 16.72 -9.82 6.91
CA ILE A 31 17.14 -8.86 7.93
C ILE A 31 18.35 -9.42 8.71
N PRO A 32 19.40 -8.61 8.96
CA PRO A 32 19.51 -7.17 8.67
C PRO A 32 20.11 -6.84 7.28
N ALA A 33 20.48 -7.82 6.47
CA ALA A 33 21.16 -7.62 5.18
C ALA A 33 20.20 -7.28 4.02
N GLY A 34 18.91 -7.41 4.23
CA GLY A 34 17.85 -7.13 3.27
C GLY A 34 16.48 -7.04 3.92
N PRO A 35 15.41 -6.88 3.14
CA PRO A 35 14.08 -6.61 3.67
C PRO A 35 13.31 -7.84 4.14
N LEU A 36 13.78 -9.06 3.82
CA LEU A 36 13.02 -10.26 4.06
C LEU A 36 13.09 -10.71 5.52
N ARG A 37 11.95 -11.17 6.06
CA ARG A 37 11.87 -11.80 7.39
C ARG A 37 12.24 -13.29 7.33
N GLU A 38 12.12 -13.89 6.14
CA GLU A 38 12.42 -15.30 5.88
C GLU A 38 12.84 -15.52 4.42
N PRO A 39 13.45 -16.66 4.07
CA PRO A 39 13.80 -16.96 2.69
C PRO A 39 12.55 -17.13 1.81
N VAL A 40 12.66 -16.74 0.53
CA VAL A 40 11.52 -16.74 -0.42
C VAL A 40 11.00 -18.18 -0.67
N ALA A 41 11.86 -19.15 -0.92
CA ALA A 41 11.42 -20.49 -1.29
C ALA A 41 10.58 -21.21 -0.21
N PRO A 42 10.94 -21.21 1.09
CA PRO A 42 10.06 -21.72 2.14
C PRO A 42 8.74 -20.95 2.27
N ALA A 43 8.75 -19.63 2.04
CA ALA A 43 7.54 -18.82 2.07
C ALA A 43 6.58 -19.23 0.92
N LEU A 44 7.09 -19.38 -0.29
CA LEU A 44 6.30 -19.84 -1.45
C LEU A 44 5.68 -21.23 -1.20
N GLY A 45 6.39 -22.15 -0.53
CA GLY A 45 5.90 -23.48 -0.24
C GLY A 45 4.66 -23.57 0.66
N ARG A 46 4.28 -22.47 1.34
CA ARG A 46 3.06 -22.39 2.16
C ARG A 46 2.12 -21.25 1.74
N THR A 47 2.37 -20.71 0.55
CA THR A 47 1.55 -19.69 -0.08
C THR A 47 0.50 -20.35 -0.97
N GLY A 48 -0.77 -19.95 -0.85
CA GLY A 48 -1.83 -20.43 -1.73
C GLY A 48 -1.90 -19.65 -3.03
N ALA A 49 -1.59 -18.34 -3.00
CA ALA A 49 -1.43 -17.53 -4.20
C ALA A 49 -0.51 -16.33 -3.93
N LEU A 50 0.20 -15.89 -4.97
CA LEU A 50 1.03 -14.70 -4.97
C LEU A 50 0.23 -13.53 -5.55
N VAL A 51 0.21 -12.40 -4.85
CA VAL A 51 -0.45 -11.17 -5.32
C VAL A 51 0.62 -10.14 -5.64
N VAL A 52 0.69 -9.70 -6.89
CA VAL A 52 1.59 -8.63 -7.35
C VAL A 52 0.78 -7.34 -7.48
N ILE A 53 1.15 -6.33 -6.71
CA ILE A 53 0.50 -5.02 -6.73
C ILE A 53 1.28 -4.04 -7.60
N GLY A 54 0.61 -3.45 -8.57
CA GLY A 54 1.21 -2.56 -9.57
C GLY A 54 1.86 -3.31 -10.71
N GLU A 55 2.64 -2.58 -11.52
CA GLU A 55 3.41 -3.16 -12.63
C GLU A 55 4.52 -4.07 -12.10
N ASP A 56 4.66 -5.25 -12.70
CA ASP A 56 5.66 -6.26 -12.31
C ASP A 56 7.05 -5.93 -12.89
N GLU A 57 7.60 -4.77 -12.53
CA GLU A 57 8.93 -4.32 -12.98
C GLU A 57 10.05 -5.20 -12.41
N ALA A 58 9.85 -5.78 -11.24
CA ALA A 58 10.80 -6.71 -10.61
C ALA A 58 10.76 -8.12 -11.23
N GLY A 59 9.83 -8.39 -12.15
CA GLY A 59 9.71 -9.66 -12.85
C GLY A 59 9.32 -10.84 -11.96
N ILE A 60 8.54 -10.58 -10.93
CA ILE A 60 8.16 -11.57 -9.89
C ILE A 60 7.45 -12.78 -10.49
N ALA A 61 6.51 -12.56 -11.42
CA ALA A 61 5.75 -13.66 -12.03
C ALA A 61 6.63 -14.62 -12.83
N ASN A 62 7.79 -14.16 -13.31
CA ASN A 62 8.71 -14.94 -14.14
C ASN A 62 9.94 -15.46 -13.35
N ARG A 63 9.98 -15.26 -12.06
CA ARG A 63 11.08 -15.75 -11.22
C ARG A 63 11.11 -17.29 -11.21
N PRO A 64 12.30 -17.92 -11.31
CA PRO A 64 12.42 -19.38 -11.33
C PRO A 64 11.82 -20.08 -10.10
N ASP A 65 11.97 -19.48 -8.91
CA ASP A 65 11.40 -20.01 -7.66
C ASP A 65 9.87 -19.91 -7.63
N VAL A 66 9.27 -18.84 -8.16
CA VAL A 66 7.82 -18.67 -8.28
C VAL A 66 7.26 -19.65 -9.32
N LEU A 67 7.89 -19.77 -10.48
CA LEU A 67 7.49 -20.71 -11.52
C LEU A 67 7.58 -22.17 -11.03
N THR A 68 8.64 -22.50 -10.29
CA THR A 68 8.82 -23.85 -9.71
C THR A 68 7.76 -24.15 -8.65
N ALA A 69 7.33 -23.17 -7.87
CA ALA A 69 6.27 -23.32 -6.88
C ALA A 69 4.89 -23.59 -7.50
N GLY A 70 4.69 -23.21 -8.78
CA GLY A 70 3.44 -23.46 -9.52
C GLY A 70 2.23 -22.74 -8.94
N LEU A 71 2.45 -21.62 -8.22
CA LEU A 71 1.39 -20.87 -7.56
C LEU A 71 0.61 -20.00 -8.54
N PRO A 72 -0.70 -19.81 -8.32
CA PRO A 72 -1.44 -18.74 -8.98
C PRO A 72 -0.80 -17.40 -8.70
N VAL A 73 -0.55 -16.59 -9.74
CA VAL A 73 -0.05 -15.23 -9.63
C VAL A 73 -1.19 -14.27 -10.01
N LEU A 74 -1.73 -13.63 -9.00
CA LEU A 74 -2.79 -12.63 -9.14
C LEU A 74 -2.17 -11.24 -9.30
N LYS A 75 -2.71 -10.43 -10.21
CA LYS A 75 -2.26 -9.06 -10.42
C LYS A 75 -3.34 -8.07 -10.02
N ALA A 76 -2.96 -7.03 -9.30
CA ALA A 76 -3.87 -5.97 -8.90
C ALA A 76 -3.22 -4.60 -9.10
N GLY A 77 -4.01 -3.65 -9.61
CA GLY A 77 -3.68 -2.23 -9.61
C GLY A 77 -4.16 -1.55 -8.33
N VAL A 78 -3.65 -0.36 -8.10
CA VAL A 78 -4.13 0.54 -7.03
C VAL A 78 -4.92 1.66 -7.66
N GLU A 79 -6.22 1.75 -7.34
CA GLU A 79 -7.11 2.80 -7.81
C GLU A 79 -7.47 3.76 -6.68
N PRO A 80 -7.41 5.08 -6.95
CA PRO A 80 -7.87 6.09 -6.01
C PRO A 80 -9.37 6.01 -5.77
N GLY A 81 -9.79 6.20 -4.53
CA GLY A 81 -11.18 6.25 -4.14
C GLY A 81 -11.96 7.42 -4.76
N PRO A 82 -13.29 7.46 -4.55
CA PRO A 82 -14.18 8.44 -5.18
C PRO A 82 -13.86 9.89 -4.81
N GLU A 83 -13.25 10.14 -3.66
CA GLU A 83 -12.82 11.47 -3.19
C GLU A 83 -11.74 12.10 -4.09
N ALA A 84 -11.03 11.31 -4.88
CA ALA A 84 -10.08 11.79 -5.89
C ALA A 84 -10.70 12.81 -6.85
N LYS A 85 -11.99 12.63 -7.20
CA LYS A 85 -12.71 13.56 -8.07
C LYS A 85 -12.79 14.97 -7.49
N GLY A 86 -12.94 15.08 -6.17
CA GLY A 86 -13.00 16.37 -5.47
C GLY A 86 -11.62 17.01 -5.23
N LEU A 87 -10.53 16.31 -5.53
CA LEU A 87 -9.17 16.82 -5.39
C LEU A 87 -8.55 17.27 -6.72
N LYS A 88 -9.08 16.78 -7.84
CA LYS A 88 -8.55 17.09 -9.18
C LYS A 88 -8.53 18.60 -9.45
N GLY A 89 -7.37 19.10 -9.90
CA GLY A 89 -7.16 20.51 -10.20
C GLY A 89 -7.05 21.43 -8.97
N SER A 90 -7.18 20.87 -7.76
CA SER A 90 -7.06 21.66 -6.53
C SER A 90 -5.62 21.72 -6.05
N PRO A 91 -5.15 22.85 -5.49
CA PRO A 91 -3.88 22.91 -4.81
C PRO A 91 -3.94 22.06 -3.52
N VAL A 92 -2.98 21.14 -3.38
CA VAL A 92 -2.91 20.25 -2.24
C VAL A 92 -1.51 20.24 -1.63
N ILE A 93 -1.45 20.12 -0.32
CA ILE A 93 -0.25 19.75 0.43
C ILE A 93 -0.46 18.32 0.89
N ALA A 94 0.38 17.41 0.39
CA ALA A 94 0.34 16.01 0.71
C ALA A 94 1.29 15.68 1.86
N PHE A 95 0.85 14.85 2.79
CA PHE A 95 1.72 14.32 3.84
C PHE A 95 1.43 12.85 4.10
N ALA A 96 2.48 12.08 4.39
CA ALA A 96 2.36 10.66 4.68
C ALA A 96 3.51 10.14 5.54
N GLY A 97 3.21 9.22 6.47
CA GLY A 97 4.14 8.47 7.30
C GLY A 97 3.97 6.97 7.07
N ILE A 98 4.16 6.54 5.84
CA ILE A 98 4.12 5.16 5.38
C ILE A 98 5.45 4.77 4.77
N GLY A 99 5.73 3.47 4.59
CA GLY A 99 7.00 2.96 4.09
C GLY A 99 7.42 3.47 2.70
N SER A 100 6.48 3.93 1.86
CA SER A 100 6.76 4.47 0.53
C SER A 100 5.88 5.70 0.23
N PRO A 101 6.14 6.85 0.87
CA PRO A 101 5.30 8.05 0.75
C PRO A 101 5.27 8.62 -0.68
N GLU A 102 6.35 8.44 -1.44
CA GLU A 102 6.43 8.92 -2.83
C GLU A 102 5.34 8.32 -3.72
N LYS A 103 4.96 7.04 -3.52
CA LYS A 103 3.87 6.41 -4.27
C LYS A 103 2.52 7.10 -4.04
N PHE A 104 2.29 7.57 -2.82
CA PHE A 104 1.11 8.36 -2.49
C PHE A 104 1.14 9.74 -3.17
N PHE A 105 2.29 10.42 -3.12
CA PHE A 105 2.46 11.72 -3.76
C PHE A 105 2.32 11.62 -5.28
N ASP A 106 2.86 10.58 -5.90
CA ASP A 106 2.71 10.33 -7.34
C ASP A 106 1.27 9.99 -7.71
N THR A 107 0.54 9.29 -6.86
CA THR A 107 -0.88 9.03 -7.06
C THR A 107 -1.67 10.35 -7.10
N LEU A 108 -1.41 11.28 -6.18
CA LEU A 108 -2.04 12.61 -6.21
C LEU A 108 -1.72 13.40 -7.50
N ARG A 109 -0.46 13.35 -7.97
CA ARG A 109 -0.07 13.98 -9.26
C ARG A 109 -0.79 13.33 -10.43
N ARG A 110 -0.85 12.00 -10.47
CA ARG A 110 -1.50 11.22 -11.52
C ARG A 110 -2.99 11.49 -11.64
N ILE A 111 -3.70 11.68 -10.53
CA ILE A 111 -5.13 12.05 -10.55
C ILE A 111 -5.37 13.52 -10.91
N GLY A 112 -4.30 14.29 -11.12
CA GLY A 112 -4.35 15.68 -11.57
C GLY A 112 -4.51 16.71 -10.46
N CYS A 113 -4.07 16.41 -9.23
CA CYS A 113 -3.93 17.43 -8.18
C CYS A 113 -2.77 18.38 -8.49
N ASP A 114 -2.91 19.64 -8.11
CA ASP A 114 -1.79 20.58 -8.04
C ASP A 114 -1.06 20.39 -6.71
N VAL A 115 -0.05 19.50 -6.69
CA VAL A 115 0.70 19.15 -5.46
C VAL A 115 1.74 20.25 -5.19
N VAL A 116 1.38 21.24 -4.39
CA VAL A 116 2.20 22.42 -4.09
C VAL A 116 3.27 22.20 -3.03
N ALA A 117 3.13 21.16 -2.19
CA ALA A 117 4.14 20.70 -1.25
C ALA A 117 3.90 19.23 -0.86
N VAL A 118 4.98 18.56 -0.44
CA VAL A 118 4.95 17.19 0.10
C VAL A 118 5.73 17.12 1.40
N HIS A 119 5.24 16.36 2.38
CA HIS A 119 5.90 16.12 3.66
C HIS A 119 5.90 14.63 3.97
N ALA A 120 7.09 14.02 3.93
CA ALA A 120 7.28 12.64 4.37
C ALA A 120 7.58 12.62 5.88
N PHE A 121 6.86 11.77 6.60
CA PHE A 121 7.07 11.52 8.03
C PHE A 121 7.61 10.10 8.25
N PRO A 122 8.24 9.83 9.40
CA PRO A 122 8.68 8.48 9.74
C PRO A 122 7.53 7.48 9.69
N ASP A 123 7.79 6.30 9.11
CA ASP A 123 6.78 5.23 9.05
C ASP A 123 6.33 4.84 10.46
N HIS A 124 5.02 4.71 10.63
CA HIS A 124 4.37 4.47 11.92
C HIS A 124 4.64 5.50 13.03
N GLY A 125 5.35 6.60 12.76
CA GLY A 125 5.62 7.66 13.74
C GLY A 125 4.33 8.43 14.13
N PRO A 126 4.17 8.90 15.37
CA PRO A 126 3.06 9.78 15.75
C PRO A 126 3.22 11.17 15.12
N TYR A 127 2.11 11.81 14.80
CA TYR A 127 2.11 13.22 14.41
C TYR A 127 2.07 14.10 15.65
N SER A 128 3.08 14.97 15.84
CA SER A 128 3.04 15.93 16.93
C SER A 128 2.03 17.06 16.64
N ALA A 129 1.54 17.70 17.70
CA ALA A 129 0.69 18.90 17.53
C ALA A 129 1.43 20.05 16.81
N GLY A 130 2.78 20.08 16.89
CA GLY A 130 3.62 21.01 16.16
C GLY A 130 3.60 20.73 14.66
N ASP A 131 3.72 19.48 14.26
CA ASP A 131 3.68 19.06 12.84
C ASP A 131 2.35 19.46 12.22
N ILE A 132 1.24 19.13 12.87
CA ILE A 132 -0.10 19.42 12.36
C ILE A 132 -0.34 20.94 12.25
N ARG A 133 0.07 21.71 13.25
CA ARG A 133 -0.02 23.18 13.18
C ARG A 133 0.82 23.75 12.06
N GLY A 134 2.03 23.20 11.82
CA GLY A 134 2.90 23.60 10.72
C GLY A 134 2.21 23.37 9.37
N LEU A 135 1.69 22.15 9.16
CA LEU A 135 0.96 21.76 7.95
C LEU A 135 -0.26 22.69 7.71
N LYS A 136 -1.09 22.92 8.74
CA LYS A 136 -2.27 23.81 8.64
C LYS A 136 -1.89 25.25 8.33
N THR A 137 -0.81 25.74 8.93
CA THR A 137 -0.30 27.10 8.66
C THR A 137 0.17 27.23 7.22
N GLU A 138 0.90 26.25 6.71
CA GLU A 138 1.36 26.23 5.31
C GLU A 138 0.18 26.13 4.34
N ALA A 139 -0.78 25.26 4.64
CA ALA A 139 -1.99 25.09 3.84
C ALA A 139 -2.79 26.40 3.72
N GLY A 140 -2.94 27.14 4.83
CA GLY A 140 -3.58 28.44 4.83
C GLY A 140 -2.83 29.48 3.97
N LYS A 141 -1.51 29.53 4.07
CA LYS A 141 -0.68 30.46 3.26
C LYS A 141 -0.77 30.15 1.76
N ARG A 142 -0.81 28.90 1.39
CA ARG A 142 -0.85 28.44 -0.02
C ARG A 142 -2.27 28.28 -0.56
N LYS A 143 -3.30 28.46 0.29
CA LYS A 143 -4.71 28.19 -0.04
C LYS A 143 -4.91 26.78 -0.59
N ALA A 144 -4.19 25.82 -0.03
CA ALA A 144 -4.18 24.42 -0.42
C ALA A 144 -4.92 23.55 0.60
N ALA A 145 -5.50 22.43 0.14
CA ALA A 145 -6.07 21.43 1.03
C ALA A 145 -4.96 20.52 1.57
N LEU A 146 -5.05 20.10 2.84
CA LEU A 146 -4.23 19.03 3.38
C LEU A 146 -4.80 17.69 2.97
N VAL A 147 -3.94 16.80 2.44
CA VAL A 147 -4.34 15.46 2.00
C VAL A 147 -3.36 14.44 2.56
N THR A 148 -3.90 13.34 3.10
CA THR A 148 -3.10 12.23 3.64
C THR A 148 -3.70 10.88 3.27
N THR A 149 -3.01 9.79 3.63
CA THR A 149 -3.50 8.42 3.48
C THR A 149 -4.53 8.07 4.55
N GLU A 150 -5.35 7.06 4.31
CA GLU A 150 -6.31 6.54 5.31
C GLU A 150 -5.58 6.04 6.57
N LYS A 151 -4.45 5.34 6.41
CA LYS A 151 -3.62 4.86 7.51
C LYS A 151 -3.10 6.00 8.38
N ASP A 152 -2.60 7.06 7.77
CA ASP A 152 -2.10 8.22 8.49
C ASP A 152 -3.23 9.01 9.17
N PHE A 153 -4.37 9.13 8.51
CA PHE A 153 -5.54 9.82 9.05
C PHE A 153 -6.02 9.20 10.36
N GLN A 154 -6.02 7.85 10.47
CA GLN A 154 -6.38 7.17 11.72
C GLN A 154 -5.44 7.48 12.88
N ARG A 155 -4.20 7.86 12.59
CA ARG A 155 -3.17 8.22 13.59
C ARG A 155 -3.22 9.68 14.02
N LEU A 156 -4.01 10.51 13.33
CA LEU A 156 -4.21 11.90 13.70
C LEU A 156 -5.13 12.01 14.92
N PRO A 157 -4.89 12.99 15.83
CA PRO A 157 -5.84 13.32 16.89
C PRO A 157 -7.22 13.69 16.29
N GLU A 158 -8.29 13.21 16.91
CA GLU A 158 -9.65 13.41 16.38
C GLU A 158 -10.00 14.87 16.12
N ASN A 159 -9.62 15.75 17.06
CA ASN A 159 -9.86 17.21 16.97
C ASN A 159 -9.06 17.90 15.85
N GLU A 160 -8.16 17.20 15.17
CA GLU A 160 -7.34 17.75 14.09
C GLU A 160 -7.81 17.29 12.70
N ARG A 161 -8.73 16.32 12.64
CA ARG A 161 -9.13 15.62 11.40
C ARG A 161 -10.02 16.46 10.48
N ASP A 162 -10.85 17.34 11.00
CA ASP A 162 -11.89 18.07 10.24
C ASP A 162 -11.36 18.85 9.03
N SER A 163 -10.11 19.32 9.10
CA SER A 163 -9.49 20.12 8.04
C SER A 163 -8.55 19.31 7.11
N ILE A 164 -8.50 17.99 7.29
CA ILE A 164 -7.60 17.11 6.55
C ILE A 164 -8.44 16.15 5.70
N ARG A 165 -8.14 16.09 4.42
CA ARG A 165 -8.79 15.17 3.49
C ARG A 165 -8.01 13.86 3.41
N VAL A 166 -8.73 12.78 3.21
CA VAL A 166 -8.16 11.45 2.99
C VAL A 166 -8.28 11.12 1.51
N LEU A 167 -7.24 10.53 0.94
CA LEU A 167 -7.34 9.80 -0.30
C LEU A 167 -7.28 8.30 0.03
N THR A 168 -8.41 7.62 -0.14
CA THR A 168 -8.46 6.17 -0.02
C THR A 168 -7.96 5.51 -1.30
N ILE A 169 -7.55 4.26 -1.19
CA ILE A 169 -7.18 3.42 -2.32
C ILE A 169 -7.93 2.09 -2.23
N THR A 170 -8.26 1.53 -3.39
CA THR A 170 -8.81 0.19 -3.52
C THR A 170 -7.94 -0.63 -4.46
N LEU A 171 -7.94 -1.94 -4.27
CA LEU A 171 -7.32 -2.85 -5.23
C LEU A 171 -8.29 -3.12 -6.36
N GLN A 172 -7.81 -2.96 -7.59
CA GLN A 172 -8.51 -3.40 -8.78
C GLN A 172 -7.79 -4.61 -9.36
N TRP A 173 -8.47 -5.73 -9.37
CA TRP A 173 -7.93 -6.98 -9.90
C TRP A 173 -7.89 -6.95 -11.42
N VAL A 174 -6.80 -7.41 -12.00
CA VAL A 174 -6.66 -7.53 -13.46
C VAL A 174 -7.51 -8.67 -13.99
N ASP A 175 -7.65 -9.75 -13.20
CA ASP A 175 -8.45 -10.92 -13.53
C ASP A 175 -9.19 -11.39 -12.27
N GLU A 176 -10.46 -10.99 -12.17
CA GLU A 176 -11.35 -11.40 -11.08
C GLU A 176 -11.68 -12.90 -11.12
N ALA A 177 -11.70 -13.52 -12.28
CA ALA A 177 -11.98 -14.95 -12.40
C ALA A 177 -10.85 -15.80 -11.78
N SER A 178 -9.60 -15.38 -11.95
CA SER A 178 -8.46 -16.00 -11.27
C SER A 178 -8.49 -15.80 -9.75
N LEU A 179 -8.93 -14.63 -9.27
CA LEU A 179 -9.15 -14.39 -7.85
C LEU A 179 -10.24 -15.30 -7.30
N ASP A 180 -11.38 -15.37 -7.97
CA ASP A 180 -12.50 -16.22 -7.57
C ASP A 180 -12.11 -17.68 -7.51
N ALA A 181 -11.32 -18.17 -8.47
CA ALA A 181 -10.82 -19.54 -8.48
C ALA A 181 -9.94 -19.86 -7.26
N VAL A 182 -9.14 -18.89 -6.79
CA VAL A 182 -8.30 -19.04 -5.60
C VAL A 182 -9.14 -19.00 -4.31
N LEU A 183 -10.19 -18.17 -4.26
CA LEU A 183 -11.01 -17.98 -3.06
C LEU A 183 -12.13 -19.01 -2.92
N ARG A 184 -12.66 -19.55 -4.05
CA ARG A 184 -13.80 -20.46 -4.05
C ARG A 184 -13.69 -21.63 -3.07
N PRO A 185 -12.53 -22.34 -2.94
CA PRO A 185 -12.41 -23.44 -1.99
C PRO A 185 -12.64 -23.08 -0.52
N LEU A 186 -12.66 -21.78 -0.18
CA LEU A 186 -12.96 -21.32 1.18
C LEU A 186 -14.45 -21.23 1.48
N PHE A 187 -15.31 -21.33 0.46
CA PHE A 187 -16.77 -21.14 0.56
C PHE A 187 -17.53 -22.38 0.09
N ASP A 188 -16.86 -23.33 -0.56
CA ASP A 188 -17.43 -24.60 -0.94
C ASP A 188 -17.28 -25.57 0.25
N ASP A 189 -18.37 -25.75 1.06
CA ASP A 189 -18.50 -26.76 2.12
C ASP A 189 -18.67 -28.17 1.55
#